data_5767c0e7877a3a5e3be85c8cd5e3dac7
#
_entry.id   5767c0e7877a3a5e3be85c8cd5e3dac7
#
_cell.length_a   1.000
_cell.length_b   1.000
_cell.length_c   1.000
_cell.angle_alpha   90.00
_cell.angle_beta   90.00
_cell.angle_gamma   90.00
#
_symmetry.space_group_name_H-M   'P 1'
#
loop_
_entity.id
_entity.type
_entity.pdbx_description
1 polymer ?
#
loop_
_entity_poly.entity_id
_entity_poly.type
_entity_poly.pdbx_seq_one_letter_code
_entity_poly.pdbx_strand_id
1 'polypeptide(L)'
;NNGVELTAMNVCKSSEEVCPTIYLDPFYRDYEQGMDFDVVMEDICRLREANCRCRKLDIRDVVDETKVMDNIILRLVNRERNSRLLESAPFIEFNDLAITFRRVLSLDNDGLATTIVNNNDVKRWRVSLDTLYKNALKNTQRMFPCVRQNLFDALKGRYEGIDFDDDCDNVDELYMLSNTHGINGATAVLYDGMLEECANMVGDDIYILPSSVHELLFIRASADYTEDYLSLIHI
;
A
#
# COMPACT_ATOMS: atom_id res chain seq x y z
N ASN A 1 -6.27 8.76 1.32
CA ASN A 1 -5.81 7.77 2.30
C ASN A 1 -5.52 8.45 3.64
N ASN A 2 -5.87 7.81 4.75
CA ASN A 2 -5.58 8.26 6.12
C ASN A 2 -6.14 9.66 6.44
N GLY A 3 -7.31 10.03 5.88
CA GLY A 3 -7.93 11.33 6.12
C GLY A 3 -7.22 12.53 5.48
N VAL A 4 -6.16 12.31 4.71
CA VAL A 4 -5.48 13.39 3.99
C VAL A 4 -6.34 13.82 2.81
N GLU A 5 -6.76 15.08 2.82
CA GLU A 5 -7.44 15.74 1.69
C GLU A 5 -6.36 16.43 0.84
N LEU A 6 -6.32 16.10 -0.44
CA LEU A 6 -5.41 16.69 -1.42
C LEU A 6 -6.22 17.31 -2.55
N THR A 7 -5.76 18.47 -3.03
CA THR A 7 -6.32 19.08 -4.22
C THR A 7 -5.75 18.36 -5.44
N ALA A 8 -6.61 17.82 -6.29
CA ALA A 8 -6.19 17.06 -7.45
C ALA A 8 -6.78 17.61 -8.75
N MET A 9 -6.01 17.50 -9.82
CA MET A 9 -6.42 17.89 -11.17
C MET A 9 -6.25 16.71 -12.14
N ASN A 10 -7.25 16.49 -12.98
CA ASN A 10 -7.20 15.55 -14.09
C ASN A 10 -7.29 16.30 -15.41
N VAL A 11 -6.29 16.15 -16.27
CA VAL A 11 -6.28 16.75 -17.61
C VAL A 11 -6.29 15.63 -18.64
N CYS A 12 -7.44 15.46 -19.31
CA CYS A 12 -7.66 14.39 -20.29
C CYS A 12 -7.71 14.98 -21.70
N LYS A 13 -7.03 14.33 -22.64
CA LYS A 13 -7.27 14.57 -24.08
C LYS A 13 -8.48 13.73 -24.50
N SER A 14 -9.22 14.20 -25.50
CA SER A 14 -10.43 13.49 -25.99
C SER A 14 -10.19 12.06 -26.48
N SER A 15 -8.94 11.71 -26.75
CA SER A 15 -8.51 10.38 -27.18
C SER A 15 -8.00 9.48 -26.05
N GLU A 16 -7.98 9.97 -24.82
CA GLU A 16 -7.46 9.25 -23.66
C GLU A 16 -8.61 8.66 -22.85
N GLU A 17 -8.55 7.35 -22.61
CA GLU A 17 -9.53 6.64 -21.77
C GLU A 17 -9.17 6.70 -20.29
N VAL A 18 -7.90 6.94 -19.97
CA VAL A 18 -7.36 7.04 -18.60
C VAL A 18 -6.52 8.30 -18.49
N CYS A 19 -6.76 9.08 -17.47
CA CYS A 19 -6.03 10.31 -17.19
C CYS A 19 -5.24 10.19 -15.89
N PRO A 20 -4.00 10.70 -15.85
CA PRO A 20 -3.27 10.79 -14.58
C PRO A 20 -3.96 11.79 -13.66
N THR A 21 -4.00 11.46 -12.37
CA THR A 21 -4.36 12.40 -11.31
C THR A 21 -3.11 13.09 -10.83
N ILE A 22 -3.08 14.41 -10.91
CA ILE A 22 -1.97 15.25 -10.46
C ILE A 22 -2.40 15.92 -9.17
N TYR A 23 -1.67 15.68 -8.09
CA TYR A 23 -1.89 16.36 -6.81
C TYR A 23 -1.18 17.71 -6.83
N LEU A 24 -1.94 18.78 -6.57
CA LEU A 24 -1.46 20.15 -6.70
C LEU A 24 -0.76 20.68 -5.45
N ASP A 25 -0.97 20.07 -4.29
CA ASP A 25 -0.47 20.54 -3.01
C ASP A 25 1.06 20.71 -2.96
N PRO A 26 1.91 19.83 -3.56
CA PRO A 26 3.34 20.06 -3.64
C PRO A 26 3.69 21.31 -4.45
N PHE A 27 3.09 21.44 -5.63
CA PHE A 27 3.30 22.57 -6.54
C PHE A 27 2.86 23.92 -5.96
N TYR A 28 1.76 23.90 -5.19
CA TYR A 28 1.28 25.06 -4.49
C TYR A 28 2.26 25.52 -3.40
N ARG A 29 2.88 24.58 -2.68
CA ARG A 29 3.94 24.88 -1.70
C ARG A 29 5.17 25.50 -2.36
N ASP A 30 5.60 24.98 -3.50
CA ASP A 30 6.74 25.53 -4.25
C ASP A 30 6.44 26.97 -4.72
N TYR A 31 5.22 27.23 -5.18
CA TYR A 31 4.74 28.58 -5.52
C TYR A 31 4.74 29.51 -4.29
N GLU A 32 4.23 29.07 -3.14
CA GLU A 32 4.27 29.86 -1.90
C GLU A 32 5.69 30.16 -1.42
N GLN A 33 6.64 29.30 -1.71
CA GLN A 33 8.06 29.50 -1.42
C GLN A 33 8.77 30.41 -2.43
N GLY A 34 8.05 30.96 -3.40
CA GLY A 34 8.53 31.98 -4.33
C GLY A 34 8.95 31.44 -5.70
N MET A 35 8.62 30.18 -6.03
CA MET A 35 8.81 29.68 -7.40
C MET A 35 7.87 30.41 -8.36
N ASP A 36 8.40 30.78 -9.54
CA ASP A 36 7.60 31.45 -10.56
C ASP A 36 6.43 30.57 -11.04
N PHE A 37 5.27 31.19 -11.25
CA PHE A 37 4.06 30.48 -11.65
C PHE A 37 4.20 29.73 -12.97
N ASP A 38 4.90 30.30 -13.93
CA ASP A 38 5.10 29.65 -15.25
C ASP A 38 5.99 28.41 -15.11
N VAL A 39 7.00 28.44 -14.23
CA VAL A 39 7.85 27.29 -13.91
C VAL A 39 7.02 26.18 -13.25
N VAL A 40 6.19 26.52 -12.29
CA VAL A 40 5.27 25.56 -11.62
C VAL A 40 4.34 24.92 -12.64
N MET A 41 3.77 25.70 -13.56
CA MET A 41 2.90 25.18 -14.61
C MET A 41 3.65 24.27 -15.60
N GLU A 42 4.90 24.59 -15.95
CA GLU A 42 5.73 23.71 -16.77
C GLU A 42 6.01 22.37 -16.09
N ASP A 43 6.26 22.37 -14.79
CA ASP A 43 6.51 21.15 -14.02
C ASP A 43 5.27 20.28 -13.93
N ILE A 44 4.09 20.87 -13.74
CA ILE A 44 2.80 20.16 -13.80
C ILE A 44 2.60 19.54 -15.19
N CYS A 45 2.89 20.28 -16.28
CA CYS A 45 2.77 19.77 -17.64
C CYS A 45 3.75 18.61 -17.89
N ARG A 46 5.01 18.74 -17.46
CA ARG A 46 6.02 17.67 -17.56
C ARG A 46 5.58 16.41 -16.80
N LEU A 47 5.10 16.57 -15.57
CA LEU A 47 4.60 15.45 -14.78
C LEU A 47 3.41 14.77 -15.47
N ARG A 48 2.49 15.55 -16.02
CA ARG A 48 1.37 15.04 -16.81
C ARG A 48 1.84 14.22 -18.01
N GLU A 49 2.78 14.71 -18.77
CA GLU A 49 3.31 14.04 -19.96
C GLU A 49 4.09 12.77 -19.61
N ALA A 50 4.90 12.80 -18.55
CA ALA A 50 5.65 11.65 -18.07
C ALA A 50 4.72 10.51 -17.63
N ASN A 51 3.59 10.85 -16.99
CA ASN A 51 2.61 9.87 -16.49
C ASN A 51 1.53 9.53 -17.51
N CYS A 52 1.45 10.21 -18.63
CA CYS A 52 0.48 9.97 -19.70
C CYS A 52 0.93 8.87 -20.67
N ARG A 53 1.68 7.88 -20.19
CA ARG A 53 1.88 6.64 -20.93
C ARG A 53 0.53 5.96 -20.99
N CYS A 54 -0.13 6.07 -22.15
CA CYS A 54 -1.42 5.44 -22.39
C CYS A 54 -1.32 3.94 -22.12
N ARG A 55 -1.60 3.54 -20.88
CA ARG A 55 -2.00 2.16 -20.64
C ARG A 55 -3.31 1.99 -21.39
N LYS A 56 -3.29 1.21 -22.43
CA LYS A 56 -4.53 0.70 -23.04
C LYS A 56 -5.11 -0.29 -22.02
N LEU A 57 -5.79 0.25 -21.01
CA LEU A 57 -6.69 -0.56 -20.21
C LEU A 57 -7.79 -0.99 -21.17
N ASP A 58 -7.84 -2.27 -21.52
CA ASP A 58 -9.00 -2.76 -22.25
C ASP A 58 -10.19 -2.70 -21.28
N ILE A 59 -11.04 -1.69 -21.48
CA ILE A 59 -12.24 -1.49 -20.65
C ILE A 59 -13.07 -2.78 -20.60
N ARG A 60 -13.00 -3.62 -21.62
CA ARG A 60 -13.68 -4.93 -21.65
C ARG A 60 -13.15 -5.87 -20.57
N ASP A 61 -11.84 -5.86 -20.29
CA ASP A 61 -11.26 -6.66 -19.20
C ASP A 61 -11.66 -6.09 -17.81
N VAL A 62 -11.89 -4.79 -17.74
CA VAL A 62 -12.39 -4.13 -16.52
C VAL A 62 -13.87 -4.46 -16.27
N VAL A 63 -14.65 -4.69 -17.34
CA VAL A 63 -16.10 -4.95 -17.27
C VAL A 63 -16.42 -6.45 -17.24
N ASP A 64 -15.48 -7.33 -17.60
CA ASP A 64 -15.71 -8.78 -17.57
C ASP A 64 -15.94 -9.26 -16.12
N GLU A 65 -17.20 -9.44 -15.77
CA GLU A 65 -17.63 -9.89 -14.44
C GLU A 65 -17.26 -11.36 -14.17
N THR A 66 -16.97 -12.15 -15.20
CA THR A 66 -16.66 -13.58 -15.04
C THR A 66 -15.29 -13.82 -14.40
N LYS A 67 -14.35 -12.87 -14.57
CA LYS A 67 -12.99 -12.94 -14.05
C LYS A 67 -12.72 -12.00 -12.87
N VAL A 68 -13.77 -11.30 -12.39
CA VAL A 68 -13.59 -10.31 -11.31
C VAL A 68 -12.97 -10.93 -10.08
N MET A 69 -13.45 -12.10 -9.66
CA MET A 69 -12.99 -12.74 -8.42
C MET A 69 -11.50 -13.11 -8.45
N ASP A 70 -10.93 -13.39 -9.63
CA ASP A 70 -9.51 -13.74 -9.78
C ASP A 70 -8.56 -12.54 -9.66
N ASN A 71 -9.12 -11.32 -9.72
CA ASN A 71 -8.40 -10.06 -9.70
C ASN A 71 -8.69 -9.19 -8.46
N ILE A 72 -9.40 -9.72 -7.48
CA ILE A 72 -9.59 -9.02 -6.20
C ILE A 72 -8.43 -9.34 -5.28
N ILE A 73 -7.86 -8.30 -4.66
CA ILE A 73 -6.79 -8.39 -3.67
C ILE A 73 -7.18 -7.67 -2.39
N LEU A 74 -6.48 -7.99 -1.31
CA LEU A 74 -6.62 -7.34 -0.02
C LEU A 74 -5.75 -6.09 0.07
N ARG A 75 -6.17 -5.14 0.92
CA ARG A 75 -5.37 -4.02 1.38
C ARG A 75 -5.71 -3.70 2.83
N LEU A 76 -4.68 -3.59 3.66
CA LEU A 76 -4.81 -3.09 5.03
C LEU A 76 -4.75 -1.56 5.04
N VAL A 77 -5.63 -0.96 5.85
CA VAL A 77 -5.64 0.49 6.09
C VAL A 77 -5.96 0.75 7.56
N ASN A 78 -5.50 1.87 8.11
CA ASN A 78 -5.92 2.30 9.45
C ASN A 78 -7.43 2.58 9.45
N ARG A 79 -8.17 1.98 10.39
CA ARG A 79 -9.63 2.02 10.43
C ARG A 79 -10.16 3.42 10.70
N GLU A 80 -9.62 4.09 11.69
CA GLU A 80 -10.07 5.42 12.10
C GLU A 80 -9.80 6.47 11.02
N ARG A 81 -8.56 6.51 10.53
CA ARG A 81 -8.12 7.46 9.50
C ARG A 81 -8.79 7.25 8.13
N ASN A 82 -9.44 6.12 7.91
CA ASN A 82 -10.14 5.80 6.67
C ASN A 82 -11.65 5.61 6.86
N SER A 83 -12.23 6.09 7.96
CA SER A 83 -13.67 5.96 8.30
C SER A 83 -14.57 6.33 7.13
N ARG A 84 -14.32 7.46 6.47
CA ARG A 84 -15.08 7.92 5.29
C ARG A 84 -15.04 6.94 4.10
N LEU A 85 -13.90 6.28 3.87
CA LEU A 85 -13.79 5.23 2.85
C LEU A 85 -14.65 4.03 3.22
N LEU A 86 -14.61 3.62 4.49
CA LEU A 86 -15.27 2.43 4.99
C LEU A 86 -16.81 2.56 5.03
N GLU A 87 -17.39 3.75 4.95
CA GLU A 87 -18.83 3.95 4.79
C GLU A 87 -19.37 3.31 3.48
N SER A 88 -18.57 3.33 2.41
CA SER A 88 -18.98 2.88 1.08
C SER A 88 -18.30 1.58 0.62
N ALA A 89 -17.23 1.17 1.26
CA ALA A 89 -16.44 -0.02 0.92
C ALA A 89 -16.72 -1.17 1.91
N PRO A 90 -16.84 -2.42 1.43
CA PRO A 90 -16.86 -3.58 2.31
C PRO A 90 -15.51 -3.72 3.00
N PHE A 91 -15.54 -4.07 4.29
CA PHE A 91 -14.32 -4.28 5.05
C PHE A 91 -14.50 -5.34 6.15
N ILE A 92 -13.38 -5.85 6.65
CA ILE A 92 -13.31 -6.73 7.81
C ILE A 92 -12.42 -6.05 8.84
N GLU A 93 -12.86 -6.01 10.09
CA GLU A 93 -12.07 -5.45 11.18
C GLU A 93 -10.88 -6.37 11.51
N PHE A 94 -9.72 -5.75 11.71
CA PHE A 94 -8.49 -6.41 12.12
C PHE A 94 -7.76 -5.51 13.13
N ASN A 95 -8.08 -5.65 14.40
CA ASN A 95 -7.66 -4.77 15.48
C ASN A 95 -8.04 -3.30 15.19
N ASP A 96 -7.06 -2.40 15.15
CA ASP A 96 -7.19 -0.98 14.78
C ASP A 96 -7.14 -0.75 13.26
N LEU A 97 -6.94 -1.81 12.49
CA LEU A 97 -6.90 -1.79 11.03
C LEU A 97 -8.23 -2.27 10.42
N ALA A 98 -8.40 -2.02 9.14
CA ALA A 98 -9.46 -2.56 8.32
C ALA A 98 -8.88 -3.24 7.08
N ILE A 99 -9.34 -4.47 6.82
CA ILE A 99 -9.07 -5.21 5.60
C ILE A 99 -10.06 -4.75 4.55
N THR A 100 -9.59 -4.08 3.51
CA THR A 100 -10.38 -3.62 2.37
C THR A 100 -10.04 -4.41 1.11
N PHE A 101 -10.87 -4.28 0.09
CA PHE A 101 -10.75 -5.02 -1.15
C PHE A 101 -10.47 -4.10 -2.33
N ARG A 102 -9.55 -4.52 -3.19
CA ARG A 102 -9.23 -3.80 -4.41
C ARG A 102 -9.27 -4.73 -5.61
N ARG A 103 -9.81 -4.24 -6.70
CA ARG A 103 -9.74 -4.93 -7.99
C ARG A 103 -8.48 -4.47 -8.73
N VAL A 104 -7.64 -5.41 -9.11
CA VAL A 104 -6.47 -5.18 -9.95
C VAL A 104 -6.95 -4.93 -11.37
N LEU A 105 -6.49 -3.84 -11.96
CA LEU A 105 -6.72 -3.46 -13.35
C LEU A 105 -5.50 -3.80 -14.22
N SER A 106 -4.29 -3.53 -13.69
CA SER A 106 -3.02 -3.96 -14.26
C SER A 106 -1.96 -4.10 -13.18
N LEU A 107 -1.05 -5.04 -13.39
CA LEU A 107 0.18 -5.20 -12.61
C LEU A 107 1.29 -5.45 -13.63
N ASP A 108 2.22 -4.52 -13.73
CA ASP A 108 3.35 -4.56 -14.66
C ASP A 108 4.58 -3.87 -14.05
N ASN A 109 5.67 -3.76 -14.81
CA ASN A 109 6.92 -3.12 -14.36
C ASN A 109 6.74 -1.64 -14.00
N ASP A 110 5.70 -0.98 -14.49
CA ASP A 110 5.39 0.42 -14.18
C ASP A 110 4.55 0.58 -12.90
N GLY A 111 4.12 -0.54 -12.29
CA GLY A 111 3.41 -0.58 -11.01
C GLY A 111 2.06 -1.26 -11.04
N LEU A 112 1.28 -1.02 -9.99
CA LEU A 112 -0.02 -1.61 -9.73
C LEU A 112 -1.14 -0.58 -9.93
N ALA A 113 -2.05 -0.82 -10.88
CA ALA A 113 -3.29 -0.06 -11.01
C ALA A 113 -4.45 -0.84 -10.39
N THR A 114 -5.20 -0.20 -9.49
CA THR A 114 -6.36 -0.82 -8.82
C THR A 114 -7.52 0.14 -8.70
N THR A 115 -8.73 -0.41 -8.59
CA THR A 115 -9.91 0.32 -8.14
C THR A 115 -10.43 -0.23 -6.83
N ILE A 116 -11.10 0.60 -6.04
CA ILE A 116 -11.73 0.19 -4.77
C ILE A 116 -12.97 -0.65 -5.10
N VAL A 117 -13.13 -1.76 -4.40
CA VAL A 117 -14.38 -2.50 -4.37
C VAL A 117 -15.33 -1.80 -3.40
N ASN A 118 -16.52 -1.47 -3.86
CA ASN A 118 -17.55 -0.84 -3.04
C ASN A 118 -18.71 -1.80 -2.71
N ASN A 119 -19.60 -1.38 -1.81
CA ASN A 119 -20.73 -2.20 -1.36
C ASN A 119 -21.71 -2.55 -2.50
N ASN A 120 -21.81 -1.70 -3.54
CA ASN A 120 -22.67 -1.99 -4.69
C ASN A 120 -22.06 -3.06 -5.60
N ASP A 121 -20.73 -3.12 -5.70
CA ASP A 121 -20.03 -4.17 -6.44
C ASP A 121 -20.32 -5.53 -5.84
N VAL A 122 -20.19 -5.66 -4.51
CA VAL A 122 -20.45 -6.92 -3.79
C VAL A 122 -21.90 -7.38 -3.99
N LYS A 123 -22.86 -6.42 -3.92
CA LYS A 123 -24.28 -6.72 -4.20
C LYS A 123 -24.49 -7.18 -5.63
N ARG A 124 -23.86 -6.52 -6.61
CA ARG A 124 -23.97 -6.85 -8.03
C ARG A 124 -23.39 -8.24 -8.33
N TRP A 125 -22.23 -8.57 -7.74
CA TRP A 125 -21.59 -9.88 -7.90
C TRP A 125 -22.28 -10.99 -7.11
N ARG A 126 -23.19 -10.64 -6.19
CA ARG A 126 -23.94 -11.59 -5.33
C ARG A 126 -23.04 -12.52 -4.54
N VAL A 127 -21.91 -12.00 -4.05
CA VAL A 127 -20.96 -12.75 -3.24
C VAL A 127 -21.06 -12.36 -1.76
N SER A 128 -20.81 -13.32 -0.87
CA SER A 128 -20.67 -13.03 0.56
C SER A 128 -19.31 -12.40 0.86
N LEU A 129 -19.22 -11.66 1.96
CA LEU A 129 -17.96 -11.08 2.42
C LEU A 129 -16.90 -12.16 2.70
N ASP A 130 -17.29 -13.30 3.25
CA ASP A 130 -16.41 -14.47 3.49
C ASP A 130 -15.84 -15.02 2.17
N THR A 131 -16.69 -15.19 1.16
CA THR A 131 -16.26 -15.66 -0.17
C THR A 131 -15.32 -14.65 -0.82
N LEU A 132 -15.63 -13.36 -0.72
CA LEU A 132 -14.78 -12.28 -1.23
C LEU A 132 -13.41 -12.30 -0.55
N TYR A 133 -13.38 -12.43 0.78
CA TYR A 133 -12.14 -12.49 1.55
C TYR A 133 -11.26 -13.69 1.16
N LYS A 134 -11.83 -14.89 1.12
CA LYS A 134 -11.09 -16.11 0.77
C LYS A 134 -10.46 -16.03 -0.62
N ASN A 135 -11.22 -15.54 -1.61
CA ASN A 135 -10.69 -15.35 -2.95
C ASN A 135 -9.60 -14.26 -2.99
N ALA A 136 -9.85 -13.13 -2.34
CA ALA A 136 -8.91 -12.02 -2.31
C ALA A 136 -7.61 -12.41 -1.59
N LEU A 137 -7.67 -13.16 -0.48
CA LEU A 137 -6.49 -13.64 0.24
C LEU A 137 -5.64 -14.55 -0.67
N LYS A 138 -6.25 -15.53 -1.32
CA LYS A 138 -5.58 -16.42 -2.25
C LYS A 138 -4.90 -15.66 -3.40
N ASN A 139 -5.60 -14.68 -3.98
CA ASN A 139 -5.05 -13.86 -5.06
C ASN A 139 -3.89 -13.00 -4.56
N THR A 140 -4.04 -12.39 -3.37
CA THR A 140 -3.00 -11.55 -2.77
C THR A 140 -1.73 -12.35 -2.54
N GLN A 141 -1.82 -13.53 -1.94
CA GLN A 141 -0.67 -14.42 -1.74
C GLN A 141 0.02 -14.80 -3.06
N ARG A 142 -0.77 -15.13 -4.08
CA ARG A 142 -0.27 -15.53 -5.41
C ARG A 142 0.42 -14.37 -6.14
N MET A 143 -0.18 -13.18 -6.11
CA MET A 143 0.31 -12.00 -6.84
C MET A 143 1.43 -11.27 -6.11
N PHE A 144 1.43 -11.33 -4.79
CA PHE A 144 2.34 -10.60 -3.91
C PHE A 144 2.99 -11.53 -2.88
N PRO A 145 3.91 -12.40 -3.28
CA PRO A 145 4.63 -13.28 -2.36
C PRO A 145 5.30 -12.46 -1.25
N CYS A 146 5.22 -12.95 -0.01
CA CYS A 146 5.77 -12.24 1.13
C CYS A 146 7.31 -12.20 1.10
N VAL A 147 7.85 -11.14 1.71
CA VAL A 147 9.27 -10.98 2.02
C VAL A 147 9.39 -10.62 3.50
N ARG A 148 10.26 -11.33 4.20
CA ARG A 148 10.63 -11.06 5.59
C ARG A 148 12.13 -10.91 5.64
N GLN A 149 12.62 -9.83 6.22
CA GLN A 149 14.04 -9.58 6.29
C GLN A 149 14.36 -8.64 7.45
N ASN A 150 15.60 -8.66 7.91
CA ASN A 150 16.10 -7.64 8.81
C ASN A 150 15.99 -6.27 8.13
N LEU A 151 15.54 -5.24 8.87
CA LEU A 151 15.34 -3.91 8.30
C LEU A 151 16.67 -3.31 7.81
N PHE A 152 17.77 -3.56 8.50
CA PHE A 152 19.10 -3.10 8.10
C PHE A 152 19.53 -3.68 6.76
N ASP A 153 19.33 -4.98 6.56
CA ASP A 153 19.63 -5.64 5.29
C ASP A 153 18.77 -5.08 4.16
N ALA A 154 17.50 -4.77 4.46
CA ALA A 154 16.60 -4.13 3.52
C ALA A 154 17.08 -2.74 3.10
N LEU A 155 17.60 -1.95 4.05
CA LEU A 155 18.11 -0.61 3.81
C LEU A 155 19.46 -0.63 3.08
N LYS A 156 20.39 -1.51 3.48
CA LYS A 156 21.68 -1.71 2.79
C LYS A 156 21.48 -2.07 1.32
N GLY A 157 20.48 -2.91 1.02
CA GLY A 157 20.16 -3.30 -0.37
C GLY A 157 19.55 -2.18 -1.22
N ARG A 158 19.00 -1.12 -0.60
CA ARG A 158 18.40 0.02 -1.31
C ARG A 158 19.34 1.21 -1.49
N TYR A 159 20.33 1.35 -0.63
CA TYR A 159 21.25 2.48 -0.56
C TYR A 159 22.69 1.98 -0.67
N GLU A 160 23.14 1.64 -1.89
CA GLU A 160 24.55 1.35 -2.15
C GLU A 160 25.41 2.57 -1.82
N GLY A 161 26.31 2.44 -0.82
CA GLY A 161 27.30 3.45 -0.45
C GLY A 161 27.01 4.28 0.81
N ILE A 162 25.99 3.94 1.59
CA ILE A 162 25.87 4.46 2.96
C ILE A 162 26.54 3.45 3.89
N ASP A 163 27.71 3.82 4.44
CA ASP A 163 28.30 3.11 5.57
C ASP A 163 27.40 3.38 6.79
N PHE A 164 26.60 2.39 7.16
CA PHE A 164 25.96 2.39 8.46
C PHE A 164 27.04 2.01 9.47
N ASP A 165 27.38 2.90 10.41
CA ASP A 165 28.31 2.61 11.49
C ASP A 165 27.90 1.31 12.19
N ASP A 166 28.84 0.38 12.31
CA ASP A 166 28.65 -0.93 12.97
C ASP A 166 28.39 -0.82 14.50
N ASP A 167 28.38 0.41 15.06
CA ASP A 167 28.14 0.66 16.48
C ASP A 167 26.66 0.65 16.91
N CYS A 168 25.74 0.29 15.99
CA CYS A 168 24.32 0.14 16.33
C CYS A 168 24.00 -1.29 16.82
N ASP A 169 24.61 -1.71 17.92
CA ASP A 169 24.40 -3.04 18.54
C ASP A 169 22.94 -3.40 18.89
N ASN A 170 21.98 -2.47 18.77
CA ASN A 170 20.57 -2.68 19.13
C ASN A 170 19.60 -2.66 17.95
N VAL A 171 20.07 -2.49 16.72
CA VAL A 171 19.19 -2.42 15.54
C VAL A 171 19.02 -3.78 14.85
N ASP A 172 19.79 -4.78 15.26
CA ASP A 172 19.76 -6.14 14.74
C ASP A 172 18.42 -6.89 14.97
N GLU A 173 17.53 -6.34 15.81
CA GLU A 173 16.28 -6.97 16.20
C GLU A 173 15.02 -6.40 15.52
N LEU A 174 15.17 -5.45 14.59
CA LEU A 174 14.05 -4.88 13.86
C LEU A 174 13.91 -5.53 12.49
N TYR A 175 12.76 -6.15 12.27
CA TYR A 175 12.44 -6.89 11.05
C TYR A 175 11.31 -6.22 10.29
N MET A 176 11.32 -6.42 8.98
CA MET A 176 10.30 -5.92 8.06
C MET A 176 9.56 -7.10 7.42
N LEU A 177 8.23 -7.00 7.42
CA LEU A 177 7.32 -7.86 6.67
C LEU A 177 6.71 -7.05 5.53
N SER A 178 6.92 -7.48 4.30
CA SER A 178 6.39 -6.86 3.09
C SER A 178 6.16 -7.91 2.00
N ASN A 179 6.17 -7.53 0.75
CA ASN A 179 6.11 -8.43 -0.39
C ASN A 179 7.16 -8.09 -1.45
N THR A 180 7.31 -8.98 -2.43
CA THR A 180 8.32 -8.84 -3.50
C THR A 180 8.16 -7.59 -4.36
N HIS A 181 6.99 -6.94 -4.36
CA HIS A 181 6.71 -5.73 -5.14
C HIS A 181 6.83 -4.44 -4.31
N GLY A 182 6.93 -4.54 -2.97
CA GLY A 182 6.92 -3.37 -2.09
C GLY A 182 5.62 -2.56 -2.15
N ILE A 183 4.51 -3.15 -2.60
CA ILE A 183 3.22 -2.47 -2.76
C ILE A 183 2.15 -3.21 -1.96
N ASN A 184 1.46 -2.51 -1.04
CA ASN A 184 0.47 -3.08 -0.13
C ASN A 184 1.01 -4.26 0.70
N GLY A 185 2.32 -4.28 0.99
CA GLY A 185 3.00 -5.41 1.63
C GLY A 185 2.57 -5.68 3.07
N ALA A 186 2.01 -4.71 3.78
CA ALA A 186 1.41 -4.91 5.10
C ALA A 186 0.34 -6.02 5.10
N THR A 187 -0.30 -6.31 3.97
CA THR A 187 -1.27 -7.41 3.85
C THR A 187 -0.67 -8.79 4.05
N ALA A 188 0.65 -8.94 3.96
CA ALA A 188 1.32 -10.22 4.18
C ALA A 188 1.09 -10.79 5.60
N VAL A 189 0.77 -9.95 6.59
CA VAL A 189 0.40 -10.39 7.95
C VAL A 189 -0.85 -11.28 7.98
N LEU A 190 -1.69 -11.17 6.95
CA LEU A 190 -2.94 -11.95 6.83
C LEU A 190 -2.71 -13.34 6.20
N TYR A 191 -1.50 -13.64 5.74
CA TYR A 191 -1.20 -14.92 5.12
C TYR A 191 -1.16 -16.02 6.17
N ASP A 192 -1.66 -17.20 5.79
CA ASP A 192 -1.73 -18.34 6.72
C ASP A 192 -0.35 -18.68 7.30
N GLY A 193 -0.27 -18.76 8.63
CA GLY A 193 0.96 -19.09 9.35
C GLY A 193 2.00 -17.96 9.42
N MET A 194 1.74 -16.78 8.83
CA MET A 194 2.73 -15.71 8.73
C MET A 194 3.19 -15.17 10.10
N LEU A 195 2.28 -15.00 11.04
CA LEU A 195 2.62 -14.54 12.39
C LEU A 195 3.51 -15.54 13.13
N GLU A 196 3.21 -16.84 13.00
CA GLU A 196 4.02 -17.90 13.56
C GLU A 196 5.41 -17.94 12.92
N GLU A 197 5.50 -17.76 11.60
CA GLU A 197 6.78 -17.70 10.90
C GLU A 197 7.61 -16.48 11.33
N CYS A 198 6.99 -15.32 11.56
CA CYS A 198 7.67 -14.13 12.09
C CYS A 198 8.17 -14.37 13.52
N ALA A 199 7.35 -14.96 14.40
CA ALA A 199 7.72 -15.30 15.77
C ALA A 199 8.87 -16.32 15.81
N ASN A 200 8.81 -17.35 14.96
CA ASN A 200 9.89 -18.34 14.84
C ASN A 200 11.21 -17.73 14.34
N MET A 201 11.14 -16.71 13.48
CA MET A 201 12.32 -16.03 12.97
C MET A 201 13.10 -15.29 14.06
N VAL A 202 12.40 -14.71 15.04
CA VAL A 202 13.01 -14.01 16.17
C VAL A 202 13.17 -14.89 17.40
N GLY A 203 12.56 -16.09 17.42
CA GLY A 203 12.64 -17.06 18.50
C GLY A 203 11.85 -16.66 19.76
N ASP A 204 10.81 -15.82 19.62
CA ASP A 204 10.01 -15.28 20.72
C ASP A 204 8.64 -14.80 20.22
N ASP A 205 7.77 -14.35 21.13
CA ASP A 205 6.61 -13.53 20.79
C ASP A 205 7.06 -12.21 20.13
N ILE A 206 6.16 -11.60 19.34
CA ILE A 206 6.47 -10.40 18.58
C ILE A 206 5.50 -9.26 18.83
N TYR A 207 6.02 -8.04 18.87
CA TYR A 207 5.23 -6.83 18.66
C TYR A 207 5.22 -6.50 17.17
N ILE A 208 4.02 -6.18 16.65
CA ILE A 208 3.83 -5.76 15.26
C ILE A 208 3.54 -4.27 15.25
N LEU A 209 4.31 -3.55 14.48
CA LEU A 209 4.26 -2.10 14.36
C LEU A 209 3.82 -1.73 12.94
N PRO A 210 2.55 -1.30 12.74
CA PRO A 210 2.07 -0.85 11.43
C PRO A 210 2.81 0.45 11.02
N SER A 211 3.81 0.33 10.17
CA SER A 211 4.59 1.46 9.66
C SER A 211 3.89 2.14 8.47
N SER A 212 3.48 1.36 7.49
CA SER A 212 2.76 1.88 6.33
C SER A 212 1.82 0.84 5.72
N VAL A 213 1.09 1.19 4.67
CA VAL A 213 0.32 0.20 3.88
C VAL A 213 1.25 -0.75 3.11
N HIS A 214 2.53 -0.41 2.99
CA HIS A 214 3.51 -1.14 2.17
C HIS A 214 4.32 -2.15 2.97
N GLU A 215 4.48 -1.93 4.29
CA GLU A 215 5.22 -2.81 5.18
C GLU A 215 4.70 -2.74 6.61
N LEU A 216 4.96 -3.80 7.36
CA LEU A 216 4.88 -3.85 8.82
C LEU A 216 6.28 -4.08 9.36
N LEU A 217 6.58 -3.49 10.49
CA LEU A 217 7.77 -3.82 11.26
C LEU A 217 7.39 -4.79 12.37
N PHE A 218 8.32 -5.63 12.79
CA PHE A 218 8.13 -6.49 13.95
C PHE A 218 9.44 -6.64 14.73
N ILE A 219 9.27 -6.76 16.03
CA ILE A 219 10.37 -6.88 17.00
C ILE A 219 10.04 -7.96 18.01
N ARG A 220 11.06 -8.47 18.69
CA ARG A 220 10.94 -9.41 19.80
C ARG A 220 10.18 -8.78 20.96
N ALA A 221 9.22 -9.49 21.54
CA ALA A 221 8.41 -8.97 22.66
C ALA A 221 9.18 -8.91 23.99
N SER A 222 10.19 -9.77 24.19
CA SER A 222 11.02 -9.80 25.41
C SER A 222 12.12 -8.73 25.43
N ALA A 223 12.31 -7.96 24.36
CA ALA A 223 13.26 -6.85 24.34
C ALA A 223 12.74 -5.68 25.20
N ASP A 224 13.63 -5.08 26.01
CA ASP A 224 13.30 -3.96 26.91
C ASP A 224 13.06 -2.63 26.12
N TYR A 225 12.02 -2.62 25.28
CA TYR A 225 11.61 -1.40 24.59
C TYR A 225 10.62 -0.60 25.45
N THR A 226 10.88 0.69 25.60
CA THR A 226 9.94 1.60 26.24
C THR A 226 8.77 1.92 25.29
N GLU A 227 7.59 2.25 25.85
CA GLU A 227 6.43 2.71 25.05
C GLU A 227 6.80 3.93 24.18
N ASP A 228 7.66 4.81 24.67
CA ASP A 228 8.14 5.97 23.91
C ASP A 228 8.95 5.56 22.68
N TYR A 229 9.77 4.51 22.78
CA TYR A 229 10.52 3.98 21.65
C TYR A 229 9.61 3.36 20.60
N LEU A 230 8.63 2.57 21.04
CA LEU A 230 7.64 1.96 20.15
C LEU A 230 6.75 3.01 19.46
N SER A 231 6.44 4.12 20.16
CA SER A 231 5.64 5.20 19.60
C SER A 231 6.37 6.00 18.51
N LEU A 232 7.71 6.05 18.53
CA LEU A 232 8.51 6.69 17.47
C LEU A 232 8.49 5.92 16.15
N ILE A 233 8.23 4.61 16.19
CA ILE A 233 8.18 3.74 15.03
C ILE A 233 6.74 3.66 14.47
N HIS A 234 5.74 3.95 15.31
CA HIS A 234 4.32 3.93 14.94
C HIS A 234 3.91 5.28 14.36
N ILE A 235 3.89 5.39 13.02
CA ILE A 235 3.46 6.61 12.29
C ILE A 235 1.99 6.53 11.89
#